data_5884c7298ac79f7ecc0338cf44d94be5
#
_entry.id   5884c7298ac79f7ecc0338cf44d94be5
#
_cell.length_a   1.000
_cell.length_b   1.000
_cell.length_c   1.000
_cell.angle_alpha   90.00
_cell.angle_beta   90.00
_cell.angle_gamma   90.00
#
_symmetry.space_group_name_H-M   'P 1'
#
loop_
_entity.id
_entity.type
_entity.pdbx_description
1 polymer ?
#
loop_
_entity_poly.entity_id
_entity_poly.type
_entity_poly.pdbx_seq_one_letter_code
_entity_poly.pdbx_strand_id
1 'polypeptide(L)'
;IAEFTMPFLGFLALKEIYEEKVNKNDFMKAFKWSVGIVGGLCLLFLLLGKGMFSFAGAVDEQLIASGWPQWLINAIRQDRQNMLWNDSLRSLVFVLIGAALVFALFKKKLKPAYFLVALGLFITADLWVVSKRYMDNKNFVTSQMVTEPFNPSEADKMILADKDPNFRVFNLTVS
;
A
#
# COMPACT_ATOMS: atom_id res chain seq x y z
N ILE A 1 0.71 -16.63 -6.50
CA ILE A 1 1.62 -17.67 -5.93
C ILE A 1 2.77 -17.00 -5.18
N ALA A 2 3.49 -16.02 -5.75
CA ALA A 2 4.61 -15.34 -5.09
C ALA A 2 4.24 -14.67 -3.76
N GLU A 3 3.05 -14.08 -3.65
CA GLU A 3 2.53 -13.43 -2.45
C GLU A 3 2.37 -14.38 -1.25
N PHE A 4 2.19 -15.66 -1.50
CA PHE A 4 2.12 -16.69 -0.48
C PHE A 4 3.49 -17.34 -0.21
N THR A 5 4.25 -17.64 -1.26
CA THR A 5 5.52 -18.38 -1.12
C THR A 5 6.60 -17.56 -0.45
N MET A 6 6.68 -16.25 -0.70
CA MET A 6 7.67 -15.37 -0.06
C MET A 6 7.52 -15.29 1.46
N PRO A 7 6.34 -14.98 2.04
CA PRO A 7 6.14 -15.03 3.48
C PRO A 7 6.38 -16.42 4.07
N PHE A 8 5.95 -17.47 3.37
CA PHE A 8 6.15 -18.85 3.82
C PHE A 8 7.64 -19.22 3.96
N LEU A 9 8.46 -18.89 2.96
CA LEU A 9 9.91 -19.06 3.02
C LEU A 9 10.53 -18.24 4.15
N GLY A 10 10.04 -17.03 4.40
CA GLY A 10 10.45 -16.21 5.53
C GLY A 10 10.21 -16.91 6.87
N PHE A 11 9.03 -17.49 7.07
CA PHE A 11 8.72 -18.24 8.30
C PHE A 11 9.54 -19.51 8.44
N LEU A 12 9.82 -20.23 7.34
CA LEU A 12 10.73 -21.39 7.37
C LEU A 12 12.15 -20.99 7.80
N ALA A 13 12.68 -19.90 7.25
CA ALA A 13 13.98 -19.38 7.63
C ALA A 13 14.03 -18.98 9.12
N LEU A 14 12.98 -18.32 9.63
CA LEU A 14 12.86 -17.99 11.05
C LEU A 14 12.82 -19.23 11.95
N LYS A 15 12.14 -20.29 11.50
CA LYS A 15 12.11 -21.59 12.20
C LYS A 15 13.52 -22.19 12.26
N GLU A 16 14.28 -22.23 11.17
CA GLU A 16 15.65 -22.75 11.15
C GLU A 16 16.59 -21.95 12.05
N ILE A 17 16.44 -20.62 12.08
CA ILE A 17 17.20 -19.74 12.99
C ILE A 17 16.88 -20.11 14.45
N TYR A 18 15.61 -20.34 14.77
CA TYR A 18 15.18 -20.68 16.11
C TYR A 18 15.67 -22.08 16.55
N GLU A 19 15.61 -23.08 15.65
CA GLU A 19 16.08 -24.44 15.88
C GLU A 19 17.61 -24.59 15.88
N GLU A 20 18.34 -23.47 15.76
CA GLU A 20 19.82 -23.42 15.75
C GLU A 20 20.48 -24.23 14.61
N LYS A 21 19.72 -24.50 13.55
CA LYS A 21 20.25 -25.27 12.41
C LYS A 21 21.18 -24.45 11.52
N VAL A 22 21.15 -23.09 11.69
CA VAL A 22 21.92 -22.17 10.86
C VAL A 22 23.25 -21.84 11.51
N ASN A 23 24.35 -22.01 10.76
CA ASN A 23 25.66 -21.63 11.22
C ASN A 23 25.76 -20.11 11.44
N LYS A 24 26.38 -19.69 12.55
CA LYS A 24 26.53 -18.28 12.92
C LYS A 24 27.18 -17.43 11.82
N ASN A 25 28.19 -17.97 11.13
CA ASN A 25 28.89 -17.24 10.08
C ASN A 25 27.99 -17.05 8.84
N ASP A 26 27.21 -18.07 8.47
CA ASP A 26 26.32 -18.03 7.32
C ASP A 26 25.12 -17.10 7.61
N PHE A 27 24.56 -17.18 8.82
CA PHE A 27 23.55 -16.21 9.26
C PHE A 27 24.07 -14.78 9.16
N MET A 28 25.24 -14.49 9.72
CA MET A 28 25.78 -13.13 9.73
C MET A 28 26.10 -12.61 8.35
N LYS A 29 26.55 -13.46 7.43
CA LYS A 29 26.73 -13.09 6.01
C LYS A 29 25.39 -12.76 5.35
N ALA A 30 24.43 -13.69 5.42
CA ALA A 30 23.12 -13.50 4.82
C ALA A 30 22.40 -12.25 5.40
N PHE A 31 22.45 -12.09 6.72
CA PHE A 31 21.85 -10.95 7.41
C PHE A 31 22.46 -9.61 6.96
N LYS A 32 23.78 -9.50 6.93
CA LYS A 32 24.47 -8.29 6.47
C LYS A 32 24.14 -7.96 5.02
N TRP A 33 24.14 -8.96 4.14
CA TRP A 33 23.83 -8.75 2.74
C TRP A 33 22.35 -8.35 2.55
N SER A 34 21.41 -9.02 3.22
CA SER A 34 19.99 -8.70 3.12
C SER A 34 19.69 -7.29 3.61
N VAL A 35 20.15 -6.95 4.82
CA VAL A 35 19.95 -5.61 5.39
C VAL A 35 20.69 -4.54 4.59
N GLY A 36 21.92 -4.86 4.12
CA GLY A 36 22.72 -3.94 3.31
C GLY A 36 22.09 -3.63 1.96
N ILE A 37 21.58 -4.65 1.25
CA ILE A 37 20.94 -4.45 -0.07
C ILE A 37 19.60 -3.70 0.11
N VAL A 38 18.72 -4.20 0.96
CA VAL A 38 17.37 -3.60 1.11
C VAL A 38 17.45 -2.22 1.76
N GLY A 39 18.23 -2.10 2.85
CA GLY A 39 18.43 -0.81 3.52
C GLY A 39 19.18 0.19 2.64
N GLY A 40 20.18 -0.30 1.87
CA GLY A 40 20.92 0.51 0.90
C GLY A 40 20.02 1.06 -0.22
N LEU A 41 19.10 0.24 -0.75
CA LEU A 41 18.11 0.70 -1.73
C LEU A 41 17.17 1.76 -1.12
N CYS A 42 16.69 1.56 0.10
CA CYS A 42 15.86 2.56 0.79
C CYS A 42 16.63 3.89 0.98
N LEU A 43 17.91 3.83 1.40
CA LEU A 43 18.76 5.01 1.52
C LEU A 43 19.03 5.67 0.17
N LEU A 44 19.25 4.91 -0.88
CA LEU A 44 19.44 5.43 -2.23
C LEU A 44 18.23 6.23 -2.68
N PHE A 45 17.02 5.68 -2.54
CA PHE A 45 15.79 6.40 -2.90
C PHE A 45 15.52 7.59 -1.98
N LEU A 46 15.86 7.50 -0.69
CA LEU A 46 15.69 8.59 0.26
C LEU A 46 16.59 9.79 -0.09
N LEU A 47 17.85 9.53 -0.44
CA LEU A 47 18.85 10.57 -0.69
C LEU A 47 18.84 11.08 -2.14
N LEU A 48 18.74 10.18 -3.09
CA LEU A 48 18.89 10.46 -4.51
C LEU A 48 17.55 10.45 -5.29
N GLY A 49 16.48 9.93 -4.73
CA GLY A 49 15.21 9.74 -5.43
C GLY A 49 14.65 11.03 -6.05
N LYS A 50 14.80 12.16 -5.36
CA LYS A 50 14.35 13.46 -5.90
C LYS A 50 15.11 13.89 -7.16
N GLY A 51 16.38 13.51 -7.27
CA GLY A 51 17.21 13.85 -8.44
C GLY A 51 17.17 12.80 -9.56
N MET A 52 16.83 11.55 -9.23
CA MET A 52 16.81 10.43 -10.18
C MET A 52 15.55 10.40 -11.05
N PHE A 53 14.43 10.92 -10.57
CA PHE A 53 13.15 10.86 -11.26
C PHE A 53 12.61 12.24 -11.61
N SER A 54 12.04 12.37 -12.81
CA SER A 54 11.41 13.62 -13.26
C SER A 54 10.07 13.91 -12.58
N PHE A 55 9.43 12.88 -11.99
CA PHE A 55 8.08 12.90 -11.42
C PHE A 55 6.99 13.41 -12.38
N ALA A 56 7.31 13.56 -13.65
CA ALA A 56 6.35 13.85 -14.68
C ALA A 56 5.52 12.60 -15.00
N GLY A 57 4.21 12.72 -15.01
CA GLY A 57 3.29 11.66 -15.40
C GLY A 57 2.62 11.96 -16.73
N ALA A 58 2.13 10.93 -17.43
CA ALA A 58 1.40 11.10 -18.68
C ALA A 58 0.18 12.02 -18.55
N VAL A 59 -0.44 12.07 -17.37
CA VAL A 59 -1.58 12.95 -17.07
C VAL A 59 -1.16 14.42 -17.01
N ASP A 60 0.10 14.73 -16.66
CA ASP A 60 0.58 16.11 -16.56
C ASP A 60 0.50 16.83 -17.92
N GLU A 61 0.80 16.13 -19.02
CA GLU A 61 0.71 16.68 -20.38
C GLU A 61 -0.74 16.96 -20.79
N GLN A 62 -1.66 16.07 -20.42
CA GLN A 62 -3.08 16.26 -20.68
C GLN A 62 -3.64 17.45 -19.89
N LEU A 63 -3.23 17.61 -18.63
CA LEU A 63 -3.65 18.75 -17.80
C LEU A 63 -3.12 20.06 -18.35
N ILE A 64 -1.86 20.09 -18.82
CA ILE A 64 -1.27 21.28 -19.48
C ILE A 64 -2.05 21.61 -20.74
N ALA A 65 -2.33 20.62 -21.59
CA ALA A 65 -3.11 20.79 -22.82
C ALA A 65 -4.55 21.28 -22.54
N SER A 66 -5.13 20.93 -21.39
CA SER A 66 -6.44 21.38 -20.93
C SER A 66 -6.42 22.78 -20.28
N GLY A 67 -5.27 23.48 -20.30
CA GLY A 67 -5.16 24.85 -19.79
C GLY A 67 -5.03 24.96 -18.27
N TRP A 68 -4.68 23.89 -17.57
CA TRP A 68 -4.47 23.95 -16.12
C TRP A 68 -3.22 24.79 -15.78
N PRO A 69 -3.27 25.58 -14.71
CA PRO A 69 -2.17 26.46 -14.35
C PRO A 69 -0.91 25.66 -13.93
N GLN A 70 0.25 26.15 -14.35
CA GLN A 70 1.55 25.49 -14.12
C GLN A 70 1.86 25.25 -12.63
N TRP A 71 1.40 26.14 -11.74
CA TRP A 71 1.62 25.98 -10.31
C TRP A 71 0.97 24.69 -9.76
N LEU A 72 -0.19 24.29 -10.31
CA LEU A 72 -0.88 23.07 -9.90
C LEU A 72 -0.11 21.82 -10.34
N ILE A 73 0.42 21.83 -11.58
CA ILE A 73 1.25 20.73 -12.09
C ILE A 73 2.51 20.57 -11.23
N ASN A 74 3.12 21.68 -10.83
CA ASN A 74 4.28 21.66 -9.94
C ASN A 74 3.92 21.14 -8.55
N ALA A 75 2.75 21.48 -8.00
CA ALA A 75 2.27 20.95 -6.73
C ALA A 75 2.07 19.43 -6.79
N ILE A 76 1.45 18.92 -7.85
CA ILE A 76 1.28 17.47 -8.06
C ILE A 76 2.64 16.76 -8.13
N ARG A 77 3.62 17.32 -8.83
CA ARG A 77 4.98 16.75 -8.90
C ARG A 77 5.68 16.77 -7.55
N GLN A 78 5.52 17.84 -6.80
CA GLN A 78 6.05 17.95 -5.44
C GLN A 78 5.42 16.92 -4.49
N ASP A 79 4.12 16.67 -4.60
CA ASP A 79 3.44 15.63 -3.82
C ASP A 79 3.99 14.24 -4.14
N ARG A 80 4.21 13.91 -5.42
CA ARG A 80 4.84 12.64 -5.82
C ARG A 80 6.26 12.49 -5.24
N GLN A 81 7.04 13.59 -5.21
CA GLN A 81 8.37 13.61 -4.58
C GLN A 81 8.29 13.34 -3.08
N ASN A 82 7.36 14.00 -2.39
CA ASN A 82 7.16 13.84 -0.96
C ASN A 82 6.67 12.43 -0.62
N MET A 83 5.80 11.85 -1.45
CA MET A 83 5.37 10.46 -1.30
C MET A 83 6.55 9.49 -1.38
N LEU A 84 7.41 9.62 -2.41
CA LEU A 84 8.60 8.76 -2.52
C LEU A 84 9.52 8.89 -1.32
N TRP A 85 9.75 10.10 -0.84
CA TRP A 85 10.61 10.35 0.31
C TRP A 85 10.03 9.73 1.60
N ASN A 86 8.75 9.98 1.87
CA ASN A 86 8.05 9.44 3.04
C ASN A 86 8.00 7.89 3.01
N ASP A 87 7.71 7.31 1.86
CA ASP A 87 7.63 5.86 1.72
C ASP A 87 9.02 5.21 1.83
N SER A 88 10.07 5.86 1.31
CA SER A 88 11.46 5.40 1.47
C SER A 88 11.93 5.46 2.92
N LEU A 89 11.62 6.56 3.63
CA LEU A 89 11.94 6.71 5.06
C LEU A 89 11.20 5.66 5.89
N ARG A 90 9.90 5.50 5.64
CA ARG A 90 9.08 4.49 6.29
C ARG A 90 9.65 3.10 6.06
N SER A 91 9.93 2.72 4.82
CA SER A 91 10.50 1.42 4.47
C SER A 91 11.85 1.18 5.17
N LEU A 92 12.71 2.20 5.24
CA LEU A 92 13.98 2.10 5.96
C LEU A 92 13.77 1.81 7.45
N VAL A 93 12.87 2.53 8.11
CA VAL A 93 12.54 2.31 9.53
C VAL A 93 12.01 0.89 9.73
N PHE A 94 11.12 0.42 8.85
CA PHE A 94 10.58 -0.94 8.90
C PHE A 94 11.66 -2.01 8.71
N VAL A 95 12.57 -1.83 7.77
CA VAL A 95 13.71 -2.75 7.56
C VAL A 95 14.60 -2.80 8.79
N LEU A 96 14.91 -1.66 9.41
CA LEU A 96 15.76 -1.61 10.59
C LEU A 96 15.12 -2.28 11.81
N ILE A 97 13.82 -2.04 12.06
CA ILE A 97 13.10 -2.69 13.16
C ILE A 97 12.99 -4.19 12.91
N GLY A 98 12.62 -4.63 11.70
CA GLY A 98 12.56 -6.03 11.34
C GLY A 98 13.91 -6.72 11.50
N ALA A 99 14.98 -6.08 11.04
CA ALA A 99 16.35 -6.58 11.22
C ALA A 99 16.73 -6.71 12.71
N ALA A 100 16.37 -5.70 13.53
CA ALA A 100 16.62 -5.74 14.97
C ALA A 100 15.88 -6.90 15.66
N LEU A 101 14.62 -7.15 15.29
CA LEU A 101 13.83 -8.27 15.81
C LEU A 101 14.45 -9.62 15.44
N VAL A 102 14.82 -9.84 14.17
CA VAL A 102 15.48 -11.07 13.71
C VAL A 102 16.82 -11.27 14.39
N PHE A 103 17.60 -10.20 14.54
CA PHE A 103 18.88 -10.27 15.24
C PHE A 103 18.72 -10.58 16.74
N ALA A 104 17.70 -10.01 17.39
CA ALA A 104 17.38 -10.29 18.79
C ALA A 104 16.93 -11.75 19.00
N LEU A 105 16.17 -12.32 18.05
CA LEU A 105 15.81 -13.74 18.04
C LEU A 105 17.06 -14.62 17.91
N PHE A 106 17.93 -14.33 16.93
CA PHE A 106 19.19 -15.04 16.72
C PHE A 106 20.10 -15.03 17.96
N LYS A 107 20.17 -13.88 18.65
CA LYS A 107 20.93 -13.74 19.89
C LYS A 107 20.24 -14.32 21.13
N LYS A 108 19.07 -14.95 20.97
CA LYS A 108 18.24 -15.51 22.06
C LYS A 108 17.86 -14.48 23.14
N LYS A 109 17.90 -13.19 22.81
CA LYS A 109 17.46 -12.12 23.71
C LYS A 109 15.94 -12.01 23.80
N LEU A 110 15.24 -12.52 22.78
CA LEU A 110 13.78 -12.53 22.71
C LEU A 110 13.27 -13.98 22.70
N LYS A 111 12.28 -14.29 23.55
CA LYS A 111 11.59 -15.57 23.47
C LYS A 111 10.75 -15.61 22.19
N PRO A 112 10.61 -16.78 21.52
CA PRO A 112 9.88 -16.88 20.24
C PRO A 112 8.46 -16.36 20.29
N ALA A 113 7.74 -16.60 21.38
CA ALA A 113 6.38 -16.10 21.54
C ALA A 113 6.32 -14.55 21.48
N TYR A 114 7.22 -13.87 22.18
CA TYR A 114 7.29 -12.40 22.14
C TYR A 114 7.76 -11.88 20.78
N PHE A 115 8.65 -12.60 20.11
CA PHE A 115 9.06 -12.27 18.74
C PHE A 115 7.87 -12.34 17.78
N LEU A 116 7.08 -13.42 17.82
CA LEU A 116 5.91 -13.58 16.95
C LEU A 116 4.84 -12.51 17.22
N VAL A 117 4.58 -12.20 18.49
CA VAL A 117 3.65 -11.10 18.86
C VAL A 117 4.16 -9.75 18.36
N ALA A 118 5.44 -9.45 18.59
CA ALA A 118 6.05 -8.20 18.13
C ALA A 118 6.02 -8.09 16.59
N LEU A 119 6.34 -9.17 15.87
CA LEU A 119 6.27 -9.22 14.42
C LEU A 119 4.83 -9.04 13.91
N GLY A 120 3.87 -9.72 14.56
CA GLY A 120 2.43 -9.59 14.22
C GLY A 120 1.92 -8.17 14.41
N LEU A 121 2.22 -7.55 15.54
CA LEU A 121 1.86 -6.16 15.80
C LEU A 121 2.52 -5.20 14.80
N PHE A 122 3.76 -5.45 14.46
CA PHE A 122 4.53 -4.65 13.51
C PHE A 122 3.93 -4.71 12.10
N ILE A 123 3.60 -5.92 11.61
CA ILE A 123 2.94 -6.11 10.32
C ILE A 123 1.54 -5.46 10.33
N THR A 124 0.78 -5.65 11.42
CA THR A 124 -0.56 -5.06 11.55
C THR A 124 -0.50 -3.54 11.53
N ALA A 125 0.46 -2.94 12.23
CA ALA A 125 0.66 -1.49 12.22
C ALA A 125 0.99 -0.96 10.82
N ASP A 126 1.83 -1.67 10.07
CA ASP A 126 2.15 -1.32 8.69
C ASP A 126 0.91 -1.36 7.78
N LEU A 127 0.20 -2.47 7.80
CA LEU A 127 -1.02 -2.65 7.02
C LEU A 127 -2.11 -1.64 7.40
N TRP A 128 -2.24 -1.31 8.69
CA TRP A 128 -3.20 -0.33 9.17
C TRP A 128 -2.94 1.07 8.59
N VAL A 129 -1.68 1.52 8.61
CA VAL A 129 -1.30 2.82 8.06
C VAL A 129 -1.56 2.89 6.55
N VAL A 130 -1.24 1.80 5.82
CA VAL A 130 -1.52 1.72 4.38
C VAL A 130 -3.02 1.70 4.11
N SER A 131 -3.78 0.86 4.84
CA SER A 131 -5.23 0.75 4.67
C SER A 131 -5.95 2.08 4.90
N LYS A 132 -5.54 2.84 5.92
CA LYS A 132 -6.10 4.17 6.19
C LYS A 132 -5.86 5.21 5.09
N ARG A 133 -4.81 5.03 4.27
CA ARG A 133 -4.55 5.90 3.11
C ARG A 133 -5.60 5.69 2.00
N TYR A 134 -6.11 4.46 1.86
CA TYR A 134 -7.07 4.10 0.81
C TYR A 134 -8.52 4.06 1.29
N MET A 135 -8.75 3.80 2.57
CA MET A 135 -10.08 3.71 3.19
C MET A 135 -10.12 4.59 4.44
N ASP A 136 -10.49 5.85 4.26
CA ASP A 136 -10.75 6.78 5.36
C ASP A 136 -12.27 6.90 5.59
N ASN A 137 -12.68 7.43 6.74
CA ASN A 137 -14.08 7.67 7.09
C ASN A 137 -14.84 8.50 6.03
N LYS A 138 -14.11 9.31 5.26
CA LYS A 138 -14.65 10.10 4.14
C LYS A 138 -15.13 9.26 2.97
N ASN A 139 -14.65 8.01 2.87
CA ASN A 139 -15.02 7.08 1.79
C ASN A 139 -16.31 6.31 2.11
N PHE A 140 -16.79 6.43 3.36
CA PHE A 140 -18.04 5.81 3.76
C PHE A 140 -19.18 6.82 3.65
N VAL A 141 -20.18 6.48 2.88
CA VAL A 141 -21.43 7.23 2.78
C VAL A 141 -22.51 6.56 3.61
N THR A 142 -23.51 7.31 4.05
CA THR A 142 -24.65 6.73 4.77
C THR A 142 -25.41 5.76 3.89
N SER A 143 -26.01 4.73 4.49
CA SER A 143 -26.84 3.76 3.76
C SER A 143 -27.92 4.42 2.91
N GLN A 144 -28.47 5.54 3.40
CA GLN A 144 -29.48 6.32 2.70
C GLN A 144 -28.95 6.90 1.38
N MET A 145 -27.71 7.43 1.35
CA MET A 145 -27.06 7.92 0.12
C MET A 145 -26.79 6.82 -0.91
N VAL A 146 -26.60 5.59 -0.45
CA VAL A 146 -26.40 4.44 -1.34
C VAL A 146 -27.72 3.95 -1.93
N THR A 147 -28.79 3.99 -1.15
CA THR A 147 -30.11 3.46 -1.57
C THR A 147 -30.94 4.48 -2.35
N GLU A 148 -30.73 5.77 -2.11
CA GLU A 148 -31.51 6.84 -2.75
C GLU A 148 -31.47 6.82 -4.29
N PRO A 149 -30.33 6.59 -4.97
CA PRO A 149 -30.26 6.47 -6.43
C PRO A 149 -31.05 5.27 -7.00
N PHE A 150 -31.33 4.26 -6.15
CA PHE A 150 -32.09 3.07 -6.54
C PHE A 150 -33.57 3.15 -6.16
N ASN A 151 -34.01 4.24 -5.51
CA ASN A 151 -35.42 4.46 -5.25
C ASN A 151 -36.12 4.80 -6.57
N PRO A 152 -37.14 4.03 -6.97
CA PRO A 152 -37.83 4.27 -8.22
C PRO A 152 -38.53 5.63 -8.20
N SER A 153 -38.22 6.47 -9.20
CA SER A 153 -38.96 7.72 -9.46
C SER A 153 -40.40 7.42 -9.87
N GLU A 154 -41.26 8.44 -9.94
CA GLU A 154 -42.63 8.24 -10.43
C GLU A 154 -42.64 7.73 -11.87
N ALA A 155 -41.66 8.15 -12.69
CA ALA A 155 -41.50 7.64 -14.06
C ALA A 155 -41.11 6.14 -14.04
N ASP A 156 -40.16 5.75 -13.16
CA ASP A 156 -39.77 4.34 -13.03
C ASP A 156 -40.94 3.47 -12.57
N LYS A 157 -41.76 3.97 -11.64
CA LYS A 157 -42.97 3.27 -11.19
C LYS A 157 -44.00 3.07 -12.33
N MET A 158 -44.15 4.06 -13.21
CA MET A 158 -45.01 3.93 -14.38
C MET A 158 -44.47 2.91 -15.38
N ILE A 159 -43.15 2.92 -15.62
CA ILE A 159 -42.47 1.96 -16.49
C ILE A 159 -42.58 0.53 -15.93
N LEU A 160 -42.36 0.37 -14.63
CA LEU A 160 -42.46 -0.94 -13.94
C LEU A 160 -43.90 -1.46 -13.88
N ALA A 161 -44.91 -0.57 -13.97
CA ALA A 161 -46.33 -0.94 -14.02
C ALA A 161 -46.79 -1.39 -15.43
N ASP A 162 -46.02 -1.10 -16.46
CA ASP A 162 -46.30 -1.54 -17.83
C ASP A 162 -46.05 -3.07 -17.95
N LYS A 163 -47.05 -3.76 -18.46
CA LYS A 163 -47.04 -5.22 -18.64
C LYS A 163 -46.62 -5.65 -20.05
N ASP A 164 -46.36 -4.69 -20.96
CA ASP A 164 -45.91 -5.03 -22.29
C ASP A 164 -44.44 -5.51 -22.26
N PRO A 165 -44.12 -6.77 -22.61
CA PRO A 165 -42.77 -7.28 -22.58
C PRO A 165 -41.84 -6.64 -23.62
N ASN A 166 -42.37 -5.86 -24.57
CA ASN A 166 -41.63 -5.24 -25.67
C ASN A 166 -41.53 -3.71 -25.53
N PHE A 167 -41.85 -3.15 -24.35
CA PHE A 167 -41.75 -1.70 -24.14
C PHE A 167 -40.31 -1.21 -24.29
N ARG A 168 -40.14 0.01 -24.76
CA ARG A 168 -38.84 0.68 -24.87
C ARG A 168 -38.91 2.01 -24.16
N VAL A 169 -37.93 2.24 -23.30
CA VAL A 169 -37.79 3.52 -22.59
C VAL A 169 -36.76 4.37 -23.31
N PHE A 170 -37.15 5.59 -23.67
CA PHE A 170 -36.27 6.59 -24.24
C PHE A 170 -35.99 7.66 -23.19
N ASN A 171 -34.76 7.70 -22.65
CA ASN A 171 -34.38 8.68 -21.66
C ASN A 171 -33.84 9.94 -22.35
N LEU A 172 -34.55 11.04 -22.21
CA LEU A 172 -34.22 12.35 -22.80
C LEU A 172 -33.32 13.21 -21.89
N THR A 173 -33.08 12.78 -20.64
CA THR A 173 -32.38 13.58 -19.63
C THR A 173 -30.88 13.31 -19.56
N VAL A 174 -30.38 12.34 -20.31
CA VAL A 174 -28.95 12.05 -20.38
C VAL A 174 -28.40 12.64 -21.67
N SER A 175 -27.74 13.78 -21.54
CA SER A 175 -26.96 14.43 -22.59
C SER A 175 -25.45 14.22 -22.29
#